data_1bdc6e09b2615d5e994fc6214b4d4dcd
#
_entry.id   1bdc6e09b2615d5e994fc6214b4d4dcd
#
_cell.length_a   1.000
_cell.length_b   1.000
_cell.length_c   1.000
_cell.angle_alpha   90.00
_cell.angle_beta   90.00
_cell.angle_gamma   90.00
#
_symmetry.space_group_name_H-M   'P 1'
#
loop_
_entity.id
_entity.type
_entity.pdbx_description
1 polymer ?
#
loop_
_entity_poly.entity_id
_entity_poly.type
_entity_poly.pdbx_seq_one_letter_code
_entity_poly.pdbx_strand_id
1 'polypeptide(L)'
;MEHTVSHAPKREKGTGEICDIYDVYGNRTGKTFVRGEPLSDGQYVMVVDVWIVNSNDEILIQKRSLQKKDLPGTWATHSGCVLAGETSLQACIREPREEIGIQILPSQVHKLNRKLRGKLLSENFVVEQDFDLSDAVLQEEEVSAVRWVTVSDLKQMASRREFYRYPEFFDVVRFLEERRKRKDCRKQNTQNNQ
;
A
#
# COMPACT_ATOMS: atom_id res chain seq x y z
N MET A 1 -12.63 -11.19 -24.73
CA MET A 1 -11.74 -10.12 -25.27
C MET A 1 -10.58 -10.02 -24.32
N GLU A 2 -9.41 -10.46 -24.78
CA GLU A 2 -8.17 -10.35 -23.99
C GLU A 2 -7.75 -8.88 -23.99
N HIS A 3 -7.76 -8.25 -22.82
CA HIS A 3 -7.23 -6.90 -22.65
C HIS A 3 -5.70 -6.97 -22.68
N THR A 4 -5.10 -6.36 -23.67
CA THR A 4 -3.64 -6.23 -23.78
C THR A 4 -3.17 -5.28 -22.68
N VAL A 5 -2.56 -5.85 -21.63
CA VAL A 5 -1.94 -5.07 -20.53
C VAL A 5 -0.66 -4.45 -21.07
N SER A 6 -0.51 -3.14 -20.95
CA SER A 6 0.71 -2.42 -21.30
C SER A 6 1.83 -2.78 -20.31
N HIS A 7 3.07 -2.93 -20.80
CA HIS A 7 4.23 -3.35 -20.01
C HIS A 7 5.06 -2.13 -19.62
N ALA A 8 5.42 -2.03 -18.34
CA ALA A 8 6.35 -1.02 -17.85
C ALA A 8 7.79 -1.30 -18.31
N PRO A 9 8.65 -0.27 -18.50
CA PRO A 9 10.06 -0.47 -18.85
C PRO A 9 10.78 -1.23 -17.73
N LYS A 10 11.57 -2.26 -18.11
CA LYS A 10 12.36 -3.08 -17.16
C LYS A 10 13.40 -2.23 -16.45
N ARG A 11 13.41 -2.26 -15.10
CA ARG A 11 14.53 -1.77 -14.29
C ARG A 11 15.74 -2.69 -14.48
N GLU A 12 16.92 -2.09 -14.67
CA GLU A 12 18.18 -2.85 -14.71
C GLU A 12 18.41 -3.56 -13.38
N LYS A 13 18.66 -4.86 -13.43
CA LYS A 13 19.12 -5.67 -12.28
C LYS A 13 20.51 -5.20 -11.91
N GLY A 14 20.71 -4.56 -10.74
CA GLY A 14 22.07 -4.34 -10.33
C GLY A 14 22.39 -3.57 -9.06
N THR A 15 21.51 -2.74 -8.54
CA THR A 15 21.75 -2.08 -7.25
C THR A 15 20.59 -2.35 -6.32
N GLY A 16 20.83 -3.04 -5.21
CA GLY A 16 19.84 -3.19 -4.16
C GLY A 16 19.34 -1.82 -3.71
N GLU A 17 18.02 -1.69 -3.41
CA GLU A 17 17.47 -0.44 -2.90
C GLU A 17 18.19 -0.01 -1.64
N ILE A 18 18.65 1.25 -1.60
CA ILE A 18 19.29 1.85 -0.43
C ILE A 18 18.20 2.50 0.40
N CYS A 19 18.11 2.14 1.67
CA CYS A 19 17.13 2.66 2.62
C CYS A 19 17.84 3.31 3.82
N ASP A 20 17.20 4.32 4.43
CA ASP A 20 17.67 4.88 5.69
C ASP A 20 17.46 3.88 6.83
N ILE A 21 18.39 3.89 7.81
CA ILE A 21 18.23 3.19 9.08
C ILE A 21 17.61 4.14 10.09
N TYR A 22 16.60 3.65 10.79
CA TYR A 22 15.85 4.37 11.82
C TYR A 22 16.10 3.79 13.21
N ASP A 23 15.90 4.60 14.24
CA ASP A 23 15.73 4.14 15.61
C ASP A 23 14.30 3.62 15.85
N VAL A 24 14.01 3.08 17.04
CA VAL A 24 12.67 2.55 17.40
C VAL A 24 11.57 3.63 17.39
N TYR A 25 11.95 4.89 17.54
CA TYR A 25 11.02 6.02 17.52
C TYR A 25 10.73 6.54 16.10
N GLY A 26 11.47 6.02 15.11
CA GLY A 26 11.35 6.41 13.70
C GLY A 26 12.15 7.66 13.33
N ASN A 27 13.19 7.99 14.09
CA ASN A 27 14.14 9.02 13.70
C ASN A 27 15.23 8.39 12.83
N ARG A 28 15.63 9.09 11.76
CA ARG A 28 16.77 8.68 10.94
C ARG A 28 18.05 8.72 11.74
N THR A 29 18.86 7.66 11.66
CA THR A 29 20.16 7.57 12.35
C THR A 29 21.31 8.19 11.57
N GLY A 30 21.06 8.64 10.33
CA GLY A 30 22.11 9.10 9.40
C GLY A 30 22.87 7.95 8.72
N LYS A 31 22.50 6.69 8.99
CA LYS A 31 23.06 5.50 8.35
C LYS A 31 22.08 4.94 7.32
N THR A 32 22.62 4.24 6.34
CA THR A 32 21.84 3.53 5.32
C THR A 32 22.21 2.06 5.28
N PHE A 33 21.39 1.23 4.65
CA PHE A 33 21.67 -0.17 4.36
C PHE A 33 21.10 -0.54 2.98
N VAL A 34 21.62 -1.61 2.40
CA VAL A 34 21.09 -2.17 1.15
C VAL A 34 19.99 -3.17 1.51
N ARG A 35 18.82 -3.05 0.88
CA ARG A 35 17.69 -3.95 1.11
C ARG A 35 18.09 -5.41 0.92
N GLY A 36 17.79 -6.23 1.93
CA GLY A 36 18.18 -7.64 1.98
C GLY A 36 19.41 -7.93 2.84
N GLU A 37 20.16 -6.92 3.26
CA GLU A 37 21.21 -7.08 4.26
C GLU A 37 20.61 -7.20 5.67
N PRO A 38 21.32 -7.88 6.61
CA PRO A 38 20.86 -7.99 7.99
C PRO A 38 20.97 -6.66 8.73
N LEU A 39 19.94 -6.31 9.48
CA LEU A 39 19.96 -5.17 10.40
C LEU A 39 20.45 -5.60 11.78
N SER A 40 21.33 -4.79 12.40
CA SER A 40 21.77 -4.97 13.79
C SER A 40 20.62 -4.67 14.78
N ASP A 41 20.83 -5.01 16.06
CA ASP A 41 19.88 -4.67 17.10
C ASP A 41 19.77 -3.14 17.28
N GLY A 42 18.55 -2.68 17.55
CA GLY A 42 18.25 -1.24 17.63
C GLY A 42 18.16 -0.53 16.27
N GLN A 43 18.36 -1.25 15.15
CA GLN A 43 18.19 -0.71 13.81
C GLN A 43 16.86 -1.16 13.20
N TYR A 44 16.18 -0.22 12.57
CA TYR A 44 14.87 -0.41 11.95
C TYR A 44 14.85 0.18 10.54
N VAL A 45 13.96 -0.36 9.72
CA VAL A 45 13.66 0.14 8.37
C VAL A 45 12.24 0.62 8.33
N MET A 46 12.01 1.71 7.63
CA MET A 46 10.66 2.21 7.38
C MET A 46 10.09 1.60 6.10
N VAL A 47 8.86 1.12 6.22
CA VAL A 47 8.05 0.64 5.09
C VAL A 47 6.72 1.38 5.09
N VAL A 48 6.06 1.43 3.94
CA VAL A 48 4.70 1.94 3.80
C VAL A 48 3.76 0.80 3.44
N ASP A 49 2.56 0.82 4.02
CA ASP A 49 1.43 0.00 3.59
C ASP A 49 0.32 0.95 3.11
N VAL A 50 -0.08 0.83 1.85
CA VAL A 50 -0.95 1.78 1.15
C VAL A 50 -2.27 1.12 0.79
N TRP A 51 -3.34 1.56 1.42
CA TRP A 51 -4.70 1.06 1.24
C TRP A 51 -5.47 2.02 0.34
N ILE A 52 -5.63 1.67 -0.93
CA ILE A 52 -6.36 2.48 -1.90
C ILE A 52 -7.83 2.11 -1.84
N VAL A 53 -8.69 3.10 -1.65
CA VAL A 53 -10.14 2.94 -1.51
C VAL A 53 -10.88 3.80 -2.54
N ASN A 54 -11.86 3.21 -3.21
CA ASN A 54 -12.66 3.92 -4.21
C ASN A 54 -13.91 4.60 -3.61
N SER A 55 -14.69 5.25 -4.47
CA SER A 55 -15.95 5.91 -4.10
C SER A 55 -17.02 4.93 -3.60
N ASN A 56 -16.94 3.64 -3.94
CA ASN A 56 -17.84 2.58 -3.51
C ASN A 56 -17.41 1.92 -2.18
N ASP A 57 -16.35 2.43 -1.53
CA ASP A 57 -15.73 1.85 -0.33
C ASP A 57 -15.18 0.43 -0.56
N GLU A 58 -14.74 0.13 -1.79
CA GLU A 58 -13.97 -1.05 -2.10
C GLU A 58 -12.48 -0.76 -1.97
N ILE A 59 -11.68 -1.79 -1.69
CA ILE A 59 -10.24 -1.72 -1.47
C ILE A 59 -9.53 -2.33 -2.68
N LEU A 60 -8.58 -1.60 -3.26
CA LEU A 60 -7.71 -2.11 -4.31
C LEU A 60 -6.65 -3.01 -3.68
N ILE A 61 -6.59 -4.26 -4.13
CA ILE A 61 -5.58 -5.21 -3.74
C ILE A 61 -4.80 -5.71 -4.95
N GLN A 62 -3.55 -6.07 -4.71
CA GLN A 62 -2.66 -6.64 -5.71
C GLN A 62 -2.33 -8.10 -5.38
N LYS A 63 -2.12 -8.92 -6.40
CA LYS A 63 -1.58 -10.25 -6.26
C LYS A 63 -0.08 -10.20 -6.49
N ARG A 64 0.71 -10.56 -5.50
CA ARG A 64 2.17 -10.58 -5.60
C ARG A 64 2.62 -11.55 -6.69
N SER A 65 3.61 -11.13 -7.47
CA SER A 65 4.19 -12.00 -8.50
C SER A 65 4.74 -13.29 -7.87
N LEU A 66 4.71 -14.37 -8.63
CA LEU A 66 5.33 -15.65 -8.24
C LEU A 66 6.88 -15.54 -8.22
N GLN A 67 7.44 -14.48 -8.80
CA GLN A 67 8.88 -14.18 -8.78
C GLN A 67 9.33 -13.55 -7.47
N LYS A 68 8.40 -13.08 -6.62
CA LYS A 68 8.74 -12.49 -5.31
C LYS A 68 9.28 -13.55 -4.37
N LYS A 69 10.35 -13.18 -3.65
CA LYS A 69 10.97 -14.04 -2.64
C LYS A 69 10.06 -14.27 -1.44
N ASP A 70 9.34 -13.20 -1.04
CA ASP A 70 8.46 -13.22 0.13
C ASP A 70 6.98 -13.25 -0.32
N LEU A 71 6.19 -14.21 0.22
CA LEU A 71 4.76 -14.35 0.00
C LEU A 71 4.35 -14.38 -1.49
N PRO A 72 4.99 -15.20 -2.37
CA PRO A 72 4.63 -15.27 -3.78
C PRO A 72 3.16 -15.70 -3.96
N GLY A 73 2.46 -15.08 -4.91
CA GLY A 73 1.07 -15.40 -5.24
C GLY A 73 0.02 -14.99 -4.20
N THR A 74 0.44 -14.37 -3.09
CA THR A 74 -0.49 -13.90 -2.04
C THR A 74 -1.09 -12.56 -2.44
N TRP A 75 -2.38 -12.36 -2.14
CA TRP A 75 -3.02 -11.05 -2.24
C TRP A 75 -2.56 -10.15 -1.10
N ALA A 76 -2.31 -8.89 -1.40
CA ALA A 76 -1.77 -7.90 -0.47
C ALA A 76 -2.27 -6.50 -0.81
N THR A 77 -2.11 -5.54 0.10
CA THR A 77 -2.14 -4.12 -0.23
C THR A 77 -0.83 -3.70 -0.87
N HIS A 78 -0.73 -2.46 -1.38
CA HIS A 78 0.52 -1.93 -1.91
C HIS A 78 1.50 -1.66 -0.77
N SER A 79 2.76 -2.04 -0.93
CA SER A 79 3.73 -1.92 0.16
C SER A 79 5.16 -1.87 -0.37
N GLY A 80 5.98 -1.00 0.21
CA GLY A 80 7.39 -0.93 -0.15
C GLY A 80 8.25 -0.24 0.89
N CYS A 81 9.57 -0.28 0.67
CA CYS A 81 10.52 0.39 1.53
C CYS A 81 10.58 1.89 1.25
N VAL A 82 10.73 2.68 2.30
CA VAL A 82 11.09 4.10 2.16
C VAL A 82 12.58 4.17 1.82
N LEU A 83 12.89 4.72 0.65
CA LEU A 83 14.27 4.83 0.16
C LEU A 83 15.06 5.88 0.95
N ALA A 84 16.39 5.81 0.87
CA ALA A 84 17.26 6.79 1.53
C ALA A 84 16.95 8.21 1.06
N GLY A 85 16.73 9.11 2.02
CA GLY A 85 16.33 10.49 1.74
C GLY A 85 14.83 10.71 1.43
N GLU A 86 14.07 9.64 1.15
CA GLU A 86 12.64 9.71 0.83
C GLU A 86 11.80 9.86 2.10
N THR A 87 10.69 10.60 2.04
CA THR A 87 9.66 10.58 3.09
C THR A 87 8.69 9.42 2.88
N SER A 88 8.02 8.98 3.95
CA SER A 88 6.99 7.92 3.83
C SER A 88 5.81 8.33 2.93
N LEU A 89 5.47 9.64 2.85
CA LEU A 89 4.47 10.13 1.91
C LEU A 89 4.92 9.98 0.45
N GLN A 90 6.19 10.25 0.15
CA GLN A 90 6.75 10.05 -1.18
C GLN A 90 6.76 8.57 -1.55
N ALA A 91 7.15 7.68 -0.63
CA ALA A 91 7.09 6.24 -0.84
C ALA A 91 5.65 5.75 -1.04
N CYS A 92 4.68 6.25 -0.26
CA CYS A 92 3.26 5.96 -0.41
C CYS A 92 2.72 6.28 -1.82
N ILE A 93 3.21 7.34 -2.45
CA ILE A 93 2.83 7.75 -3.81
C ILE A 93 3.62 6.96 -4.86
N ARG A 94 4.90 6.69 -4.63
CA ARG A 94 5.80 6.02 -5.56
C ARG A 94 5.44 4.55 -5.75
N GLU A 95 5.26 3.79 -4.67
CA GLU A 95 5.07 2.34 -4.74
C GLU A 95 3.86 1.95 -5.61
N PRO A 96 2.63 2.45 -5.41
CA PRO A 96 1.51 2.10 -6.28
C PRO A 96 1.69 2.55 -7.73
N ARG A 97 2.40 3.68 -7.95
CA ARG A 97 2.72 4.14 -9.30
C ARG A 97 3.67 3.18 -10.02
N GLU A 98 4.69 2.66 -9.32
CA GLU A 98 5.65 1.70 -9.88
C GLU A 98 5.01 0.32 -10.08
N GLU A 99 4.24 -0.16 -9.12
CA GLU A 99 3.62 -1.48 -9.12
C GLU A 99 2.50 -1.63 -10.16
N ILE A 100 1.64 -0.58 -10.32
CA ILE A 100 0.41 -0.67 -11.11
C ILE A 100 0.11 0.56 -11.98
N GLY A 101 0.97 1.57 -12.02
CA GLY A 101 0.79 2.77 -12.85
C GLY A 101 -0.15 3.84 -12.29
N ILE A 102 -0.74 3.66 -11.11
CA ILE A 102 -1.70 4.63 -10.56
C ILE A 102 -1.02 5.93 -10.14
N GLN A 103 -1.61 7.09 -10.49
CA GLN A 103 -1.14 8.41 -10.10
C GLN A 103 -1.91 8.90 -8.87
N ILE A 104 -1.22 9.13 -7.76
CA ILE A 104 -1.81 9.57 -6.48
C ILE A 104 -1.38 11.00 -6.19
N LEU A 105 -2.34 11.87 -5.84
CA LEU A 105 -2.06 13.21 -5.37
C LEU A 105 -1.90 13.24 -3.86
N PRO A 106 -0.98 14.05 -3.29
CA PRO A 106 -0.79 14.15 -1.84
C PRO A 106 -2.07 14.48 -1.06
N SER A 107 -2.99 15.23 -1.67
CA SER A 107 -4.29 15.59 -1.06
C SER A 107 -5.26 14.41 -0.86
N GLN A 108 -5.00 13.28 -1.52
CA GLN A 108 -5.80 12.06 -1.44
C GLN A 108 -5.29 11.11 -0.34
N VAL A 109 -4.15 11.43 0.27
CA VAL A 109 -3.44 10.55 1.20
C VAL A 109 -3.78 10.90 2.64
N HIS A 110 -4.26 9.91 3.41
CA HIS A 110 -4.56 10.01 4.83
C HIS A 110 -3.63 9.06 5.61
N LYS A 111 -2.75 9.62 6.44
CA LYS A 111 -1.94 8.80 7.34
C LYS A 111 -2.80 8.26 8.47
N LEU A 112 -2.82 6.93 8.66
CA LEU A 112 -3.55 6.28 9.74
C LEU A 112 -2.73 6.18 11.01
N ASN A 113 -1.63 5.44 10.96
CA ASN A 113 -0.81 5.13 12.12
C ASN A 113 0.58 4.64 11.70
N ARG A 114 1.41 4.33 12.71
CA ARG A 114 2.65 3.58 12.56
C ARG A 114 2.58 2.34 13.43
N LYS A 115 3.00 1.20 12.90
CA LYS A 115 3.10 -0.08 13.62
C LYS A 115 4.54 -0.59 13.59
N LEU A 116 4.99 -1.17 14.68
CA LEU A 116 6.28 -1.89 14.73
C LEU A 116 6.03 -3.37 14.45
N ARG A 117 6.71 -3.93 13.47
CA ARG A 117 6.68 -5.35 13.07
C ARG A 117 8.10 -5.90 12.99
N GLY A 118 8.59 -6.50 14.08
CA GLY A 118 9.99 -6.90 14.16
C GLY A 118 10.93 -5.71 13.98
N LYS A 119 11.74 -5.69 12.94
CA LYS A 119 12.64 -4.56 12.60
C LYS A 119 12.03 -3.60 11.56
N LEU A 120 10.73 -3.73 11.24
CA LEU A 120 10.03 -2.85 10.31
C LEU A 120 9.16 -1.85 11.08
N LEU A 121 9.34 -0.56 10.79
CA LEU A 121 8.44 0.53 11.16
C LEU A 121 7.49 0.73 9.98
N SER A 122 6.27 0.20 10.08
CA SER A 122 5.27 0.33 9.02
C SER A 122 4.45 1.59 9.21
N GLU A 123 4.54 2.55 8.29
CA GLU A 123 3.64 3.68 8.19
C GLU A 123 2.47 3.34 7.27
N ASN A 124 1.26 3.44 7.80
CA ASN A 124 0.04 2.98 7.16
C ASN A 124 -0.77 4.17 6.66
N PHE A 125 -1.17 4.10 5.38
CA PHE A 125 -1.89 5.15 4.68
C PHE A 125 -3.17 4.62 4.05
N VAL A 126 -4.23 5.45 4.04
CA VAL A 126 -5.38 5.27 3.15
C VAL A 126 -5.32 6.34 2.07
N VAL A 127 -5.55 5.92 0.83
CA VAL A 127 -5.64 6.79 -0.35
C VAL A 127 -7.05 6.71 -0.89
N GLU A 128 -7.73 7.85 -0.99
CA GLU A 128 -9.07 7.94 -1.55
C GLU A 128 -8.98 8.24 -3.04
N GLN A 129 -9.15 7.22 -3.89
CA GLN A 129 -9.04 7.38 -5.35
C GLN A 129 -9.81 6.29 -6.10
N ASP A 130 -10.59 6.70 -7.10
CA ASP A 130 -11.11 5.79 -8.12
C ASP A 130 -10.00 5.48 -9.15
N PHE A 131 -9.97 4.24 -9.63
CA PHE A 131 -9.01 3.78 -10.62
C PHE A 131 -9.65 2.71 -11.49
N ASP A 132 -9.60 2.88 -12.82
CA ASP A 132 -10.05 1.87 -13.75
C ASP A 132 -8.97 0.80 -13.90
N LEU A 133 -9.33 -0.47 -13.63
CA LEU A 133 -8.38 -1.58 -13.72
C LEU A 133 -7.84 -1.80 -15.15
N SER A 134 -8.56 -1.30 -16.17
CA SER A 134 -8.08 -1.34 -17.56
C SER A 134 -6.89 -0.41 -17.82
N ASP A 135 -6.68 0.61 -16.96
CA ASP A 135 -5.54 1.51 -17.01
C ASP A 135 -4.31 0.99 -16.25
N ALA A 136 -4.45 -0.17 -15.60
CA ALA A 136 -3.35 -0.73 -14.81
C ALA A 136 -2.17 -1.15 -15.70
N VAL A 137 -0.98 -0.67 -15.35
CA VAL A 137 0.30 -1.07 -15.94
C VAL A 137 1.08 -1.83 -14.90
N LEU A 138 0.99 -3.17 -14.95
CA LEU A 138 1.59 -4.02 -13.93
C LEU A 138 3.10 -4.14 -14.12
N GLN A 139 3.84 -3.97 -13.02
CA GLN A 139 5.24 -4.36 -12.95
C GLN A 139 5.30 -5.87 -12.68
N GLU A 140 5.48 -6.68 -13.71
CA GLU A 140 5.32 -8.14 -13.68
C GLU A 140 6.21 -8.86 -12.67
N GLU A 141 7.37 -8.30 -12.36
CA GLU A 141 8.27 -8.82 -11.32
C GLU A 141 7.68 -8.66 -9.90
N GLU A 142 6.79 -7.67 -9.71
CA GLU A 142 6.20 -7.32 -8.42
C GLU A 142 4.76 -7.79 -8.31
N VAL A 143 3.93 -7.57 -9.36
CA VAL A 143 2.47 -7.72 -9.35
C VAL A 143 2.00 -8.55 -10.54
N SER A 144 1.19 -9.59 -10.28
CA SER A 144 0.61 -10.44 -11.33
C SER A 144 -0.86 -10.14 -11.62
N ALA A 145 -1.58 -9.50 -10.71
CA ALA A 145 -2.98 -9.10 -10.89
C ALA A 145 -3.40 -8.02 -9.89
N VAL A 146 -4.44 -7.26 -10.21
CA VAL A 146 -5.11 -6.30 -9.32
C VAL A 146 -6.61 -6.49 -9.37
N ARG A 147 -7.30 -6.16 -8.29
CA ARG A 147 -8.77 -6.12 -8.24
C ARG A 147 -9.29 -5.28 -7.10
N TRP A 148 -10.50 -4.78 -7.26
CA TRP A 148 -11.29 -4.19 -6.19
C TRP A 148 -11.99 -5.29 -5.38
N VAL A 149 -12.03 -5.13 -4.07
CA VAL A 149 -12.72 -6.06 -3.16
C VAL A 149 -13.46 -5.29 -2.06
N THR A 150 -14.58 -5.83 -1.60
CA THR A 150 -15.25 -5.29 -0.42
C THR A 150 -14.51 -5.67 0.86
N VAL A 151 -14.78 -4.95 1.96
CA VAL A 151 -14.29 -5.34 3.30
C VAL A 151 -14.72 -6.75 3.68
N SER A 152 -15.93 -7.17 3.27
CA SER A 152 -16.43 -8.54 3.52
C SER A 152 -15.58 -9.58 2.81
N ASP A 153 -15.30 -9.37 1.51
CA ASP A 153 -14.48 -10.29 0.72
C ASP A 153 -13.07 -10.37 1.30
N LEU A 154 -12.50 -9.22 1.69
CA LEU A 154 -11.16 -9.16 2.27
C LEU A 154 -11.06 -9.94 3.58
N LYS A 155 -12.09 -9.87 4.45
CA LYS A 155 -12.19 -10.68 5.68
C LYS A 155 -12.22 -12.18 5.36
N GLN A 156 -12.99 -12.59 4.34
CA GLN A 156 -13.04 -13.99 3.91
C GLN A 156 -11.70 -14.46 3.34
N MET A 157 -11.06 -13.64 2.48
CA MET A 157 -9.75 -13.97 1.94
C MET A 157 -8.69 -14.09 3.04
N ALA A 158 -8.70 -13.20 4.04
CA ALA A 158 -7.79 -13.28 5.18
C ALA A 158 -8.02 -14.54 6.03
N SER A 159 -9.28 -14.99 6.19
CA SER A 159 -9.62 -16.24 6.91
C SER A 159 -9.10 -17.48 6.18
N ARG A 160 -9.10 -17.47 4.84
CA ARG A 160 -8.58 -18.53 3.97
C ARG A 160 -7.07 -18.45 3.74
N ARG A 161 -6.37 -17.46 4.32
CA ARG A 161 -4.95 -17.18 4.10
C ARG A 161 -4.60 -16.81 2.64
N GLU A 162 -5.55 -16.31 1.89
CA GLU A 162 -5.38 -15.83 0.52
C GLU A 162 -4.88 -14.38 0.50
N PHE A 163 -5.13 -13.62 1.58
CA PHE A 163 -4.71 -12.23 1.78
C PHE A 163 -3.76 -12.14 2.98
N TYR A 164 -2.69 -11.34 2.85
CA TYR A 164 -1.77 -11.09 3.95
C TYR A 164 -2.47 -10.39 5.11
N ARG A 165 -2.25 -10.86 6.34
CA ARG A 165 -2.88 -10.30 7.55
C ARG A 165 -2.11 -9.11 8.07
N TYR A 166 -2.56 -7.93 7.71
CA TYR A 166 -1.99 -6.67 8.17
C TYR A 166 -2.48 -6.33 9.59
N PRO A 167 -1.60 -5.92 10.53
CA PRO A 167 -2.00 -5.53 11.87
C PRO A 167 -2.95 -4.33 11.92
N GLU A 168 -2.85 -3.43 10.93
CA GLU A 168 -3.67 -2.22 10.79
C GLU A 168 -5.02 -2.46 10.09
N PHE A 169 -5.33 -3.67 9.65
CA PHE A 169 -6.56 -3.95 8.90
C PHE A 169 -7.83 -3.40 9.57
N PHE A 170 -7.94 -3.56 10.88
CA PHE A 170 -9.10 -3.03 11.62
C PHE A 170 -9.11 -1.49 11.71
N ASP A 171 -7.95 -0.84 11.66
CA ASP A 171 -7.85 0.62 11.60
C ASP A 171 -8.38 1.13 10.24
N VAL A 172 -8.07 0.43 9.14
CA VAL A 172 -8.62 0.70 7.81
C VAL A 172 -10.13 0.51 7.77
N VAL A 173 -10.66 -0.59 8.33
CA VAL A 173 -12.10 -0.84 8.41
C VAL A 173 -12.80 0.30 9.16
N ARG A 174 -12.26 0.73 10.30
CA ARG A 174 -12.79 1.86 11.07
C ARG A 174 -12.79 3.17 10.27
N PHE A 175 -11.70 3.46 9.56
CA PHE A 175 -11.62 4.62 8.67
C PHE A 175 -12.76 4.61 7.63
N LEU A 176 -13.04 3.47 6.99
CA LEU A 176 -14.11 3.33 6.01
C LEU A 176 -15.51 3.52 6.65
N GLU A 177 -15.74 2.97 7.84
CA GLU A 177 -16.99 3.16 8.57
C GLU A 177 -17.24 4.64 8.93
N GLU A 178 -16.23 5.34 9.39
CA GLU A 178 -16.29 6.78 9.69
C GLU A 178 -16.52 7.61 8.43
N ARG A 179 -15.87 7.23 7.32
CA ARG A 179 -16.06 7.85 6.01
C ARG A 179 -17.50 7.72 5.52
N ARG A 180 -18.12 6.54 5.66
CA ARG A 180 -19.54 6.32 5.33
C ARG A 180 -20.47 7.22 6.14
N LYS A 181 -20.28 7.26 7.46
CA LYS A 181 -21.06 8.14 8.34
C LYS A 181 -20.97 9.61 7.89
N ARG A 182 -19.77 10.09 7.54
CA ARG A 182 -19.59 11.47 7.03
C ARG A 182 -20.32 11.72 5.71
N LYS A 183 -20.31 10.75 4.78
CA LYS A 183 -21.04 10.83 3.51
C LYS A 183 -22.55 10.91 3.74
N ASP A 184 -23.10 10.09 4.63
CA ASP A 184 -24.53 10.03 4.93
C ASP A 184 -25.02 11.32 5.60
N CYS A 185 -24.30 11.87 6.57
CA CYS A 185 -24.59 13.16 7.17
C CYS A 185 -24.63 14.30 6.15
N ARG A 186 -23.69 14.31 5.17
CA ARG A 186 -23.67 15.34 4.11
C ARG A 186 -24.90 15.24 3.19
N LYS A 187 -25.32 14.03 2.81
CA LYS A 187 -26.50 13.80 1.98
C LYS A 187 -27.78 14.30 2.67
N GLN A 188 -27.94 14.01 3.97
CA GLN A 188 -29.09 14.46 4.76
C GLN A 188 -29.17 15.98 4.87
N ASN A 189 -28.03 16.65 5.09
CA ASN A 189 -27.99 18.13 5.17
C ASN A 189 -28.29 18.79 3.82
N THR A 190 -27.95 18.16 2.69
CA THR A 190 -28.27 18.69 1.35
C THR A 190 -29.74 18.54 1.03
N GLN A 191 -30.43 17.49 1.49
CA GLN A 191 -31.86 17.26 1.29
C GLN A 191 -32.74 18.17 2.17
N ASN A 192 -32.25 18.56 3.35
CA ASN A 192 -33.00 19.45 4.27
C ASN A 192 -32.87 20.94 3.89
N ASN A 193 -32.02 21.30 2.94
CA ASN A 193 -31.81 22.67 2.46
C ASN A 193 -32.45 22.94 1.08
N GLN A 194 -33.25 22.00 0.56
CA GLN A 194 -34.09 22.14 -0.65
C GLN A 194 -35.59 22.20 -0.29
#